data_f3aa69597004dec6797ac0cd074bb461
#
_entry.id   f3aa69597004dec6797ac0cd074bb461
#
_cell.length_a   1.000
_cell.length_b   1.000
_cell.length_c   1.000
_cell.angle_alpha   90.00
_cell.angle_beta   90.00
_cell.angle_gamma   90.00
#
_symmetry.space_group_name_H-M   'P 1'
#
loop_
_entity.id
_entity.type
_entity.pdbx_description
1 polymer ?
#
loop_
_entity_poly.entity_id
_entity_poly.type
_entity_poly.pdbx_seq_one_letter_code
_entity_poly.pdbx_strand_id
1 'polypeptide(L)'
;MTMPPPAPPATLQVEGLSVQFGGLLAVDDVSLGAERGVITGLIGPNGAGKTTIFNACRGMVPPVRGTVRLDDRPLDRYRPAQRAQFGLGWTFQRMQLWETMSVADNVQLGLECRYAGRWPWSQILASRTERMACRAAAEEAMDRCGISDLARVPVGELSTGHRRLVEFARALAGRFGFLLLDEPAAGLDDSESEVFARLLLDTVERDGTSILLVEHDIALVRQVCRFVYVLDFGRLIFEGSTEQMLASSAVKAAYLGEGDVVEAAAAAGGGES
;
A
#
# COMPACT_ATOMS: atom_id res chain seq x y z
N MET A 1 -15.99 -11.36 -23.20
CA MET A 1 -15.58 -10.13 -22.51
C MET A 1 -14.11 -10.26 -22.25
N THR A 2 -13.27 -9.39 -22.75
CA THR A 2 -11.83 -9.39 -22.52
C THR A 2 -11.54 -8.99 -21.07
N MET A 3 -10.41 -9.44 -20.54
CA MET A 3 -9.88 -9.01 -19.24
C MET A 3 -9.96 -7.48 -19.16
N PRO A 4 -10.41 -6.89 -18.02
CA PRO A 4 -10.40 -5.45 -17.92
C PRO A 4 -8.94 -4.98 -18.06
N PRO A 5 -8.71 -3.89 -18.80
CA PRO A 5 -7.39 -3.30 -18.85
C PRO A 5 -6.95 -2.92 -17.43
N PRO A 6 -5.65 -2.88 -17.16
CA PRO A 6 -5.16 -2.30 -15.92
C PRO A 6 -5.78 -0.91 -15.76
N ALA A 7 -6.12 -0.53 -14.53
CA ALA A 7 -6.55 0.83 -14.28
C ALA A 7 -5.40 1.78 -14.64
N PRO A 8 -5.67 2.93 -15.28
CA PRO A 8 -4.62 3.90 -15.56
C PRO A 8 -3.96 4.35 -14.25
N PRO A 9 -2.67 4.71 -14.27
CA PRO A 9 -2.01 5.30 -13.10
C PRO A 9 -2.82 6.49 -12.58
N ALA A 10 -2.97 6.58 -11.26
CA ALA A 10 -3.82 7.57 -10.62
C ALA A 10 -3.04 8.39 -9.60
N THR A 11 -3.55 9.57 -9.25
CA THR A 11 -3.08 10.38 -8.13
C THR A 11 -4.01 10.23 -6.95
N LEU A 12 -3.45 10.23 -5.73
CA LEU A 12 -4.25 10.33 -4.50
C LEU A 12 -3.99 11.68 -3.85
N GLN A 13 -5.05 12.40 -3.53
CA GLN A 13 -5.00 13.67 -2.82
C GLN A 13 -5.84 13.58 -1.55
N VAL A 14 -5.28 14.05 -0.47
CA VAL A 14 -5.93 14.21 0.83
C VAL A 14 -5.84 15.68 1.20
N GLU A 15 -6.95 16.33 1.46
CA GLU A 15 -7.02 17.77 1.70
C GLU A 15 -7.70 18.04 3.05
N GLY A 16 -6.98 18.65 3.98
CA GLY A 16 -7.50 19.10 5.28
C GLY A 16 -8.13 17.99 6.12
N LEU A 17 -7.61 16.77 6.00
CA LEU A 17 -8.21 15.58 6.61
C LEU A 17 -8.13 15.63 8.13
N SER A 18 -9.27 15.52 8.80
CA SER A 18 -9.34 15.33 10.23
C SER A 18 -10.21 14.13 10.58
N VAL A 19 -9.71 13.25 11.44
CA VAL A 19 -10.39 12.03 11.88
C VAL A 19 -10.42 11.99 13.40
N GLN A 20 -11.61 11.76 13.97
CA GLN A 20 -11.84 11.73 15.41
C GLN A 20 -12.50 10.43 15.86
N PHE A 21 -12.02 9.88 16.96
CA PHE A 21 -12.61 8.72 17.63
C PHE A 21 -13.06 9.13 19.04
N GLY A 22 -14.37 9.27 19.23
CA GLY A 22 -14.89 9.81 20.49
C GLY A 22 -14.34 11.20 20.79
N GLY A 23 -13.59 11.36 21.87
CA GLY A 23 -12.93 12.62 22.24
C GLY A 23 -11.52 12.80 21.68
N LEU A 24 -10.94 11.78 21.04
CA LEU A 24 -9.57 11.80 20.53
C LEU A 24 -9.54 12.21 19.05
N LEU A 25 -8.85 13.30 18.73
CA LEU A 25 -8.53 13.71 17.38
C LEU A 25 -7.26 12.94 16.93
N ALA A 26 -7.45 11.90 16.16
CA ALA A 26 -6.35 11.00 15.74
C ALA A 26 -5.60 11.51 14.52
N VAL A 27 -6.23 12.34 13.68
CA VAL A 27 -5.63 13.06 12.54
C VAL A 27 -6.21 14.46 12.56
N ASP A 28 -5.36 15.47 12.44
CA ASP A 28 -5.71 16.87 12.56
C ASP A 28 -5.16 17.69 11.39
N ASP A 29 -6.05 18.10 10.49
CA ASP A 29 -5.78 18.99 9.35
C ASP A 29 -4.62 18.53 8.45
N VAL A 30 -4.59 17.23 8.10
CA VAL A 30 -3.53 16.65 7.26
C VAL A 30 -3.88 16.79 5.79
N SER A 31 -2.93 17.36 5.04
CA SER A 31 -2.98 17.39 3.57
C SER A 31 -1.76 16.68 3.01
N LEU A 32 -1.95 15.78 2.05
CA LEU A 32 -0.88 15.08 1.35
C LEU A 32 -1.29 14.72 -0.06
N GLY A 33 -0.30 14.61 -0.95
CA GLY A 33 -0.49 14.19 -2.33
C GLY A 33 0.47 13.07 -2.70
N ALA A 34 -0.03 12.02 -3.35
CA ALA A 34 0.80 10.99 -3.93
C ALA A 34 0.68 11.05 -5.45
N GLU A 35 1.80 11.35 -6.09
CA GLU A 35 1.87 11.59 -7.54
C GLU A 35 1.72 10.30 -8.35
N ARG A 36 1.42 10.49 -9.61
CA ARG A 36 1.23 9.41 -10.57
C ARG A 36 2.54 8.71 -10.90
N GLY A 37 2.54 7.36 -10.85
CA GLY A 37 3.67 6.55 -11.29
C GLY A 37 4.92 6.67 -10.42
N VAL A 38 4.75 6.98 -9.12
CA VAL A 38 5.85 7.01 -8.15
C VAL A 38 5.43 6.38 -6.82
N ILE A 39 6.41 6.09 -5.98
CA ILE A 39 6.20 5.63 -4.61
C ILE A 39 6.37 6.84 -3.69
N THR A 40 5.30 7.15 -2.96
CA THR A 40 5.27 8.18 -1.92
C THR A 40 5.25 7.52 -0.55
N GLY A 41 6.13 7.91 0.36
CA GLY A 41 6.17 7.39 1.72
C GLY A 41 5.28 8.20 2.68
N LEU A 42 4.61 7.53 3.60
CA LEU A 42 3.97 8.13 4.78
C LEU A 42 4.55 7.46 6.01
N ILE A 43 5.43 8.15 6.69
CA ILE A 43 6.18 7.62 7.82
C ILE A 43 5.86 8.37 9.11
N GLY A 44 6.35 7.86 10.24
CA GLY A 44 6.15 8.47 11.56
C GLY A 44 6.12 7.41 12.64
N PRO A 45 6.26 7.79 13.92
CA PRO A 45 6.24 6.88 15.04
C PRO A 45 4.91 6.11 15.17
N ASN A 46 4.92 5.08 16.01
CA ASN A 46 3.72 4.32 16.31
C ASN A 46 2.66 5.21 16.97
N GLY A 47 1.41 5.11 16.52
CA GLY A 47 0.34 5.97 16.99
C GLY A 47 0.27 7.36 16.35
N ALA A 48 1.18 7.70 15.41
CA ALA A 48 1.16 9.00 14.73
C ALA A 48 -0.09 9.27 13.86
N GLY A 49 -0.91 8.24 13.56
CA GLY A 49 -2.14 8.41 12.78
C GLY A 49 -2.07 7.86 11.35
N LYS A 50 -0.95 7.25 10.93
CA LYS A 50 -0.74 6.69 9.58
C LYS A 50 -1.85 5.75 9.12
N THR A 51 -2.12 4.71 9.91
CA THR A 51 -3.20 3.74 9.64
C THR A 51 -4.59 4.40 9.63
N THR A 52 -4.79 5.47 10.41
CA THR A 52 -6.04 6.24 10.41
C THR A 52 -6.23 6.96 9.07
N ILE A 53 -5.19 7.58 8.51
CA ILE A 53 -5.22 8.19 7.18
C ILE A 53 -5.53 7.13 6.12
N PHE A 54 -4.86 5.97 6.18
CA PHE A 54 -5.13 4.86 5.25
C PHE A 54 -6.58 4.38 5.35
N ASN A 55 -7.11 4.24 6.56
CA ASN A 55 -8.50 3.83 6.76
C ASN A 55 -9.49 4.87 6.20
N ALA A 56 -9.19 6.16 6.29
CA ALA A 56 -9.97 7.20 5.64
C ALA A 56 -9.88 7.10 4.11
N CYS A 57 -8.68 6.89 3.54
CA CYS A 57 -8.48 6.70 2.10
C CYS A 57 -9.20 5.45 1.57
N ARG A 58 -9.26 4.35 2.34
CA ARG A 58 -10.01 3.14 2.00
C ARG A 58 -11.53 3.29 2.17
N GLY A 59 -11.98 4.30 2.92
CA GLY A 59 -13.40 4.50 3.27
C GLY A 59 -13.90 3.63 4.43
N MET A 60 -12.99 3.13 5.25
CA MET A 60 -13.29 2.37 6.46
C MET A 60 -13.66 3.28 7.64
N VAL A 61 -13.12 4.50 7.65
CA VAL A 61 -13.37 5.51 8.67
C VAL A 61 -13.78 6.81 7.97
N PRO A 62 -14.94 7.38 8.30
CA PRO A 62 -15.34 8.66 7.75
C PRO A 62 -14.54 9.80 8.41
N PRO A 63 -14.00 10.75 7.64
CA PRO A 63 -13.41 11.94 8.22
C PRO A 63 -14.48 12.87 8.81
N VAL A 64 -14.11 13.65 9.83
CA VAL A 64 -14.96 14.74 10.36
C VAL A 64 -14.78 16.02 9.56
N ARG A 65 -13.62 16.18 8.90
CA ARG A 65 -13.29 17.28 7.97
C ARG A 65 -12.38 16.78 6.88
N GLY A 66 -12.31 17.55 5.81
CA GLY A 66 -11.44 17.27 4.67
C GLY A 66 -12.03 16.30 3.67
N THR A 67 -11.28 16.00 2.63
CA THR A 67 -11.70 15.13 1.53
C THR A 67 -10.55 14.27 1.03
N VAL A 68 -10.89 13.10 0.49
CA VAL A 68 -9.97 12.20 -0.20
C VAL A 68 -10.39 12.11 -1.67
N ARG A 69 -9.46 12.31 -2.59
CA ARG A 69 -9.70 12.25 -4.03
C ARG A 69 -8.78 11.25 -4.70
N LEU A 70 -9.29 10.51 -5.65
CA LEU A 70 -8.51 9.70 -6.58
C LEU A 70 -8.65 10.34 -7.96
N ASP A 71 -7.57 10.91 -8.47
CA ASP A 71 -7.59 11.88 -9.57
C ASP A 71 -8.59 13.02 -9.26
N ASP A 72 -9.49 13.34 -10.20
CA ASP A 72 -10.52 14.35 -10.02
C ASP A 72 -11.75 13.85 -9.25
N ARG A 73 -11.78 12.60 -8.81
CA ARG A 73 -12.94 11.98 -8.17
C ARG A 73 -12.88 12.06 -6.65
N PRO A 74 -13.76 12.81 -5.97
CA PRO A 74 -13.88 12.75 -4.52
C PRO A 74 -14.43 11.37 -4.10
N LEU A 75 -13.79 10.77 -3.09
CA LEU A 75 -14.11 9.41 -2.62
C LEU A 75 -15.05 9.37 -1.41
N ASP A 76 -15.39 10.49 -0.80
CA ASP A 76 -16.06 10.57 0.51
C ASP A 76 -17.39 9.83 0.58
N ARG A 77 -18.12 9.78 -0.53
CA ARG A 77 -19.45 9.13 -0.62
C ARG A 77 -19.39 7.66 -1.03
N TYR A 78 -18.19 7.13 -1.34
CA TYR A 78 -18.05 5.79 -1.88
C TYR A 78 -17.57 4.81 -0.83
N ARG A 79 -18.21 3.64 -0.80
CA ARG A 79 -17.81 2.51 0.05
C ARG A 79 -16.50 1.89 -0.44
N PRO A 80 -15.76 1.14 0.39
CA PRO A 80 -14.49 0.52 0.01
C PRO A 80 -14.55 -0.26 -1.32
N ALA A 81 -15.56 -1.11 -1.51
CA ALA A 81 -15.72 -1.88 -2.74
C ALA A 81 -15.84 -1.01 -4.00
N GLN A 82 -16.47 0.16 -3.91
CA GLN A 82 -16.59 1.10 -5.02
C GLN A 82 -15.25 1.81 -5.28
N ARG A 83 -14.47 2.13 -4.22
CA ARG A 83 -13.13 2.70 -4.36
C ARG A 83 -12.19 1.73 -5.07
N ALA A 84 -12.28 0.43 -4.76
CA ALA A 84 -11.55 -0.61 -5.47
C ALA A 84 -11.94 -0.70 -6.96
N GLN A 85 -13.23 -0.56 -7.30
CA GLN A 85 -13.70 -0.51 -8.70
C GLN A 85 -13.14 0.71 -9.47
N PHE A 86 -12.87 1.82 -8.78
CA PHE A 86 -12.23 3.00 -9.37
C PHE A 86 -10.72 2.87 -9.54
N GLY A 87 -10.12 1.76 -9.10
CA GLY A 87 -8.71 1.50 -9.27
C GLY A 87 -7.85 1.76 -8.04
N LEU A 88 -8.44 1.96 -6.86
CA LEU A 88 -7.72 2.05 -5.59
C LEU A 88 -7.62 0.65 -4.97
N GLY A 89 -6.42 0.08 -4.93
CA GLY A 89 -6.11 -1.17 -4.26
C GLY A 89 -5.44 -0.93 -2.91
N TRP A 90 -5.41 -1.95 -2.05
CA TRP A 90 -4.70 -1.85 -0.77
C TRP A 90 -4.30 -3.22 -0.21
N THR A 91 -3.27 -3.22 0.63
CA THR A 91 -2.96 -4.29 1.56
C THR A 91 -3.40 -3.91 2.97
N PHE A 92 -3.34 -4.85 3.90
CA PHE A 92 -3.66 -4.61 5.30
C PHE A 92 -2.41 -4.79 6.15
N GLN A 93 -2.28 -4.04 7.24
CA GLN A 93 -1.19 -4.19 8.21
C GLN A 93 -1.11 -5.63 8.74
N ARG A 94 -2.26 -6.25 9.06
CA ARG A 94 -2.33 -7.68 9.31
C ARG A 94 -2.71 -8.40 8.03
N MET A 95 -1.84 -9.30 7.57
CA MET A 95 -2.10 -10.13 6.39
C MET A 95 -3.48 -10.78 6.46
N GLN A 96 -4.30 -10.49 5.45
CA GLN A 96 -5.65 -11.06 5.33
C GLN A 96 -5.65 -12.12 4.23
N LEU A 97 -4.95 -13.21 4.50
CA LEU A 97 -4.89 -14.37 3.62
C LEU A 97 -5.76 -15.50 4.18
N TRP A 98 -6.37 -16.27 3.29
CA TRP A 98 -7.09 -17.49 3.67
C TRP A 98 -6.10 -18.62 3.78
N GLU A 99 -5.75 -19.00 5.01
CA GLU A 99 -4.69 -19.96 5.31
C GLU A 99 -4.94 -21.36 4.74
N THR A 100 -6.20 -21.77 4.63
CA THR A 100 -6.61 -23.08 4.09
C THR A 100 -6.70 -23.11 2.56
N MET A 101 -6.63 -21.96 1.89
CA MET A 101 -6.65 -21.86 0.43
C MET A 101 -5.23 -21.91 -0.11
N SER A 102 -5.08 -22.34 -1.36
CA SER A 102 -3.81 -22.32 -2.06
C SER A 102 -3.32 -20.88 -2.32
N VAL A 103 -2.03 -20.73 -2.60
CA VAL A 103 -1.44 -19.47 -3.06
C VAL A 103 -2.20 -18.94 -4.28
N ALA A 104 -2.41 -19.79 -5.30
CA ALA A 104 -3.09 -19.40 -6.52
C ALA A 104 -4.52 -18.90 -6.26
N ASP A 105 -5.28 -19.57 -5.39
CA ASP A 105 -6.64 -19.14 -5.04
C ASP A 105 -6.63 -17.81 -4.29
N ASN A 106 -5.71 -17.60 -3.34
CA ASN A 106 -5.56 -16.32 -2.65
C ASN A 106 -5.23 -15.17 -3.60
N VAL A 107 -4.30 -15.39 -4.55
CA VAL A 107 -3.89 -14.35 -5.52
C VAL A 107 -5.02 -14.05 -6.50
N GLN A 108 -5.77 -15.06 -6.95
CA GLN A 108 -6.89 -14.90 -7.87
C GLN A 108 -7.98 -13.94 -7.34
N LEU A 109 -8.21 -13.93 -6.02
CA LEU A 109 -9.16 -13.01 -5.38
C LEU A 109 -8.82 -11.53 -5.62
N GLY A 110 -7.57 -11.20 -5.94
CA GLY A 110 -7.15 -9.83 -6.24
C GLY A 110 -7.93 -9.20 -7.39
N LEU A 111 -8.13 -9.92 -8.48
CA LEU A 111 -8.92 -9.43 -9.62
C LEU A 111 -10.43 -9.63 -9.41
N GLU A 112 -10.83 -10.68 -8.70
CA GLU A 112 -12.25 -10.96 -8.45
C GLU A 112 -12.93 -9.80 -7.71
N CYS A 113 -12.24 -9.11 -6.80
CA CYS A 113 -12.79 -7.98 -6.07
C CYS A 113 -13.21 -6.81 -6.98
N ARG A 114 -12.62 -6.66 -8.17
CA ARG A 114 -13.02 -5.65 -9.17
C ARG A 114 -14.28 -6.02 -9.95
N TYR A 115 -14.59 -7.31 -10.02
CA TYR A 115 -15.84 -7.79 -10.63
C TYR A 115 -16.98 -7.85 -9.61
N ALA A 116 -16.66 -8.03 -8.32
CA ALA A 116 -17.65 -8.14 -7.26
C ALA A 116 -18.53 -6.88 -7.16
N GLY A 117 -19.83 -7.09 -7.05
CA GLY A 117 -20.79 -6.00 -6.86
C GLY A 117 -21.21 -5.24 -8.12
N ARG A 118 -20.74 -5.59 -9.31
CA ARG A 118 -21.23 -4.99 -10.57
C ARG A 118 -22.67 -5.37 -10.89
N TRP A 119 -23.09 -6.58 -10.46
CA TRP A 119 -24.47 -7.10 -10.60
C TRP A 119 -24.80 -8.04 -9.42
N PRO A 120 -26.03 -8.07 -8.91
CA PRO A 120 -26.43 -8.95 -7.79
C PRO A 120 -26.15 -10.44 -8.04
N TRP A 121 -26.18 -10.87 -9.30
CA TRP A 121 -25.97 -12.26 -9.71
C TRP A 121 -24.54 -12.58 -10.18
N SER A 122 -23.64 -11.59 -10.25
CA SER A 122 -22.26 -11.77 -10.75
C SER A 122 -21.42 -12.71 -9.87
N GLN A 123 -21.74 -12.80 -8.59
CA GLN A 123 -21.06 -13.72 -7.66
C GLN A 123 -21.46 -15.19 -7.86
N ILE A 124 -22.66 -15.44 -8.42
CA ILE A 124 -23.19 -16.80 -8.62
C ILE A 124 -22.87 -17.33 -10.02
N LEU A 125 -22.71 -16.43 -10.98
CA LEU A 125 -22.54 -16.74 -12.40
C LEU A 125 -21.27 -16.09 -12.99
N ALA A 126 -20.13 -16.19 -12.30
CA ALA A 126 -18.85 -15.78 -12.89
C ALA A 126 -18.66 -16.49 -14.24
N SER A 127 -18.56 -15.72 -15.32
CA SER A 127 -18.43 -16.28 -16.66
C SER A 127 -17.12 -17.09 -16.78
N ARG A 128 -17.10 -18.08 -17.67
CA ARG A 128 -15.90 -18.86 -17.94
C ARG A 128 -14.71 -17.94 -18.32
N THR A 129 -15.00 -16.87 -19.06
CA THR A 129 -14.02 -15.86 -19.48
C THR A 129 -13.48 -15.07 -18.29
N GLU A 130 -14.32 -14.67 -17.33
CA GLU A 130 -13.88 -13.96 -16.12
C GLU A 130 -12.98 -14.84 -15.25
N ARG A 131 -13.34 -16.12 -15.05
CA ARG A 131 -12.50 -17.07 -14.32
C ARG A 131 -11.14 -17.28 -15.00
N MET A 132 -11.11 -17.39 -16.33
CA MET A 132 -9.84 -17.49 -17.07
C MET A 132 -9.01 -16.22 -16.94
N ALA A 133 -9.63 -15.04 -16.95
CA ALA A 133 -8.94 -13.75 -16.76
C ALA A 133 -8.35 -13.62 -15.36
N CYS A 134 -9.12 -14.00 -14.31
CA CYS A 134 -8.63 -13.99 -12.93
C CYS A 134 -7.45 -14.96 -12.75
N ARG A 135 -7.54 -16.14 -13.34
CA ARG A 135 -6.45 -17.12 -13.30
C ARG A 135 -5.19 -16.62 -14.00
N ALA A 136 -5.31 -16.07 -15.20
CA ALA A 136 -4.17 -15.53 -15.95
C ALA A 136 -3.51 -14.35 -15.20
N ALA A 137 -4.30 -13.46 -14.59
CA ALA A 137 -3.77 -12.38 -13.77
C ALA A 137 -3.04 -12.90 -12.52
N ALA A 138 -3.56 -13.95 -11.91
CA ALA A 138 -2.90 -14.59 -10.75
C ALA A 138 -1.58 -15.26 -11.15
N GLU A 139 -1.56 -15.99 -12.28
CA GLU A 139 -0.35 -16.63 -12.80
C GLU A 139 0.74 -15.60 -13.10
N GLU A 140 0.40 -14.49 -13.78
CA GLU A 140 1.30 -13.37 -14.05
C GLU A 140 1.84 -12.73 -12.76
N ALA A 141 0.98 -12.48 -11.78
CA ALA A 141 1.38 -11.86 -10.51
C ALA A 141 2.28 -12.78 -9.67
N MET A 142 2.00 -14.09 -9.64
CA MET A 142 2.84 -15.08 -8.96
C MET A 142 4.21 -15.20 -9.61
N ASP A 143 4.28 -15.17 -10.95
CA ASP A 143 5.54 -15.22 -11.71
C ASP A 143 6.40 -13.99 -11.36
N ARG A 144 5.83 -12.80 -11.37
CA ARG A 144 6.51 -11.56 -10.99
C ARG A 144 7.05 -11.58 -9.56
N CYS A 145 6.31 -12.17 -8.63
CA CYS A 145 6.72 -12.30 -7.24
C CYS A 145 7.64 -13.51 -6.98
N GLY A 146 7.95 -14.32 -7.99
CA GLY A 146 8.82 -15.50 -7.86
C GLY A 146 8.23 -16.62 -7.01
N ILE A 147 6.90 -16.74 -6.95
CA ILE A 147 6.18 -17.72 -6.12
C ILE A 147 5.33 -18.70 -6.93
N SER A 148 5.58 -18.85 -8.22
CA SER A 148 4.80 -19.73 -9.11
C SER A 148 4.89 -21.20 -8.74
N ASP A 149 6.02 -21.66 -8.22
CA ASP A 149 6.25 -23.02 -7.71
C ASP A 149 5.43 -23.34 -6.46
N LEU A 150 5.04 -22.30 -5.70
CA LEU A 150 4.20 -22.41 -4.51
C LEU A 150 2.69 -22.36 -4.81
N ALA A 151 2.28 -22.24 -6.08
CA ALA A 151 0.89 -21.99 -6.49
C ALA A 151 -0.15 -22.92 -5.84
N ARG A 152 0.21 -24.18 -5.58
CA ARG A 152 -0.68 -25.20 -5.00
C ARG A 152 -0.54 -25.39 -3.49
N VAL A 153 0.42 -24.72 -2.86
CA VAL A 153 0.68 -24.83 -1.43
C VAL A 153 -0.39 -24.03 -0.66
N PRO A 154 -0.96 -24.60 0.42
CA PRO A 154 -1.80 -23.82 1.34
C PRO A 154 -1.01 -22.67 1.95
N VAL A 155 -1.60 -21.47 1.99
CA VAL A 155 -0.89 -20.29 2.52
C VAL A 155 -0.49 -20.45 3.98
N GLY A 156 -1.26 -21.23 4.76
CA GLY A 156 -0.94 -21.54 6.16
C GLY A 156 0.40 -22.27 6.38
N GLU A 157 0.95 -22.93 5.35
CA GLU A 157 2.22 -23.66 5.40
C GLU A 157 3.44 -22.78 5.05
N LEU A 158 3.23 -21.53 4.60
CA LEU A 158 4.28 -20.64 4.13
C LEU A 158 4.95 -19.88 5.28
N SER A 159 6.23 -19.51 5.08
CA SER A 159 6.94 -18.53 5.90
C SER A 159 6.25 -17.15 5.84
N THR A 160 6.58 -16.27 6.79
CA THR A 160 6.08 -14.89 6.81
C THR A 160 6.44 -14.15 5.52
N GLY A 161 7.69 -14.28 5.05
CA GLY A 161 8.16 -13.66 3.81
C GLY A 161 7.34 -14.12 2.59
N HIS A 162 7.16 -15.42 2.43
CA HIS A 162 6.31 -15.93 1.33
C HIS A 162 4.86 -15.46 1.44
N ARG A 163 4.28 -15.39 2.65
CA ARG A 163 2.92 -14.85 2.83
C ARG A 163 2.83 -13.37 2.42
N ARG A 164 3.88 -12.57 2.69
CA ARG A 164 3.95 -11.16 2.21
C ARG A 164 3.98 -11.09 0.69
N LEU A 165 4.77 -11.95 0.05
CA LEU A 165 4.78 -12.05 -1.42
C LEU A 165 3.41 -12.46 -1.99
N VAL A 166 2.69 -13.39 -1.34
CA VAL A 166 1.32 -13.77 -1.74
C VAL A 166 0.36 -12.59 -1.60
N GLU A 167 0.43 -11.82 -0.51
CA GLU A 167 -0.40 -10.64 -0.30
C GLU A 167 -0.13 -9.57 -1.37
N PHE A 168 1.14 -9.34 -1.68
CA PHE A 168 1.53 -8.40 -2.72
C PHE A 168 1.13 -8.89 -4.13
N ALA A 169 1.35 -10.17 -4.45
CA ALA A 169 0.89 -10.78 -5.70
C ALA A 169 -0.63 -10.64 -5.87
N ARG A 170 -1.40 -10.82 -4.80
CA ARG A 170 -2.85 -10.58 -4.81
C ARG A 170 -3.19 -9.12 -5.14
N ALA A 171 -2.44 -8.16 -4.60
CA ALA A 171 -2.64 -6.75 -4.94
C ALA A 171 -2.29 -6.47 -6.41
N LEU A 172 -1.21 -7.05 -6.94
CA LEU A 172 -0.81 -6.94 -8.34
C LEU A 172 -1.86 -7.56 -9.29
N ALA A 173 -2.37 -8.75 -8.96
CA ALA A 173 -3.42 -9.40 -9.74
C ALA A 173 -4.67 -8.53 -9.88
N GLY A 174 -4.94 -7.65 -8.91
CA GLY A 174 -6.04 -6.68 -8.95
C GLY A 174 -5.90 -5.59 -10.00
N ARG A 175 -4.68 -5.36 -10.53
CA ARG A 175 -4.39 -4.38 -11.60
C ARG A 175 -4.93 -2.98 -11.27
N PHE A 176 -4.62 -2.50 -10.09
CA PHE A 176 -5.02 -1.18 -9.60
C PHE A 176 -4.11 -0.08 -10.16
N GLY A 177 -4.67 1.10 -10.41
CA GLY A 177 -3.87 2.28 -10.81
C GLY A 177 -3.19 2.97 -9.62
N PHE A 178 -3.69 2.73 -8.42
CA PHE A 178 -3.14 3.22 -7.16
C PHE A 178 -3.17 2.14 -6.08
N LEU A 179 -2.07 1.95 -5.36
CA LEU A 179 -1.96 1.01 -4.24
C LEU A 179 -1.66 1.74 -2.92
N LEU A 180 -2.38 1.38 -1.89
CA LEU A 180 -2.10 1.72 -0.49
C LEU A 180 -1.47 0.51 0.17
N LEU A 181 -0.19 0.60 0.57
CA LEU A 181 0.55 -0.49 1.20
C LEU A 181 0.88 -0.12 2.65
N ASP A 182 0.37 -0.90 3.59
CA ASP A 182 0.47 -0.66 5.04
C ASP A 182 1.45 -1.66 5.66
N GLU A 183 2.69 -1.21 5.91
CA GLU A 183 3.80 -1.99 6.45
C GLU A 183 4.01 -3.34 5.72
N PRO A 184 4.15 -3.32 4.38
CA PRO A 184 4.18 -4.57 3.62
C PRO A 184 5.47 -5.37 3.85
N ALA A 185 6.55 -4.75 4.33
CA ALA A 185 7.82 -5.41 4.63
C ALA A 185 7.93 -5.88 6.10
N ALA A 186 6.90 -5.68 6.93
CA ALA A 186 6.97 -6.06 8.33
C ALA A 186 7.22 -7.56 8.52
N GLY A 187 8.30 -7.90 9.23
CA GLY A 187 8.70 -9.29 9.51
C GLY A 187 9.50 -9.97 8.40
N LEU A 188 9.94 -9.22 7.40
CA LEU A 188 10.95 -9.66 6.42
C LEU A 188 12.35 -9.50 7.00
N ASP A 189 13.28 -10.37 6.59
CA ASP A 189 14.69 -10.14 6.81
C ASP A 189 15.27 -9.17 5.76
N ASP A 190 16.54 -8.77 5.90
CA ASP A 190 17.18 -7.79 5.02
C ASP A 190 17.17 -8.24 3.54
N SER A 191 17.40 -9.53 3.29
CA SER A 191 17.43 -10.07 1.92
C SER A 191 16.03 -10.15 1.30
N GLU A 192 15.03 -10.51 2.09
CA GLU A 192 13.62 -10.51 1.69
C GLU A 192 13.14 -9.07 1.43
N SER A 193 13.56 -8.11 2.26
CA SER A 193 13.25 -6.68 2.13
C SER A 193 13.81 -6.08 0.84
N GLU A 194 15.05 -6.45 0.47
CA GLU A 194 15.65 -6.06 -0.82
C GLU A 194 14.89 -6.62 -2.03
N VAL A 195 14.45 -7.88 -1.95
CA VAL A 195 13.61 -8.49 -3.01
C VAL A 195 12.30 -7.72 -3.13
N PHE A 196 11.68 -7.42 -1.98
CA PHE A 196 10.42 -6.69 -1.93
C PHE A 196 10.56 -5.26 -2.49
N ALA A 197 11.65 -4.56 -2.16
CA ALA A 197 11.95 -3.24 -2.71
C ALA A 197 12.02 -3.27 -4.25
N ARG A 198 12.71 -4.26 -4.82
CA ARG A 198 12.77 -4.44 -6.29
C ARG A 198 11.40 -4.68 -6.91
N LEU A 199 10.53 -5.47 -6.24
CA LEU A 199 9.16 -5.70 -6.71
C LEU A 199 8.31 -4.43 -6.70
N LEU A 200 8.47 -3.56 -5.69
CA LEU A 200 7.79 -2.26 -5.63
C LEU A 200 8.21 -1.37 -6.80
N LEU A 201 9.52 -1.25 -7.04
CA LEU A 201 10.07 -0.45 -8.14
C LEU A 201 9.65 -1.00 -9.50
N ASP A 202 9.76 -2.31 -9.72
CA ASP A 202 9.30 -2.97 -10.95
C ASP A 202 7.80 -2.71 -11.22
N THR A 203 6.97 -2.71 -10.17
CA THR A 203 5.54 -2.43 -10.29
C THR A 203 5.26 -1.02 -10.78
N VAL A 204 6.00 -0.04 -10.28
CA VAL A 204 5.88 1.35 -10.74
C VAL A 204 6.41 1.51 -12.16
N GLU A 205 7.56 0.93 -12.47
CA GLU A 205 8.20 1.06 -13.79
C GLU A 205 7.40 0.39 -14.91
N ARG A 206 6.90 -0.84 -14.68
CA ARG A 206 6.18 -1.61 -15.71
C ARG A 206 4.73 -1.22 -15.85
N ASP A 207 4.02 -1.06 -14.73
CA ASP A 207 2.58 -0.87 -14.73
C ASP A 207 2.20 0.61 -14.65
N GLY A 208 3.15 1.47 -14.29
CA GLY A 208 2.91 2.87 -13.95
C GLY A 208 2.07 3.04 -12.68
N THR A 209 1.85 1.97 -11.90
CA THR A 209 1.04 1.99 -10.69
C THR A 209 1.63 2.97 -9.68
N SER A 210 0.80 3.85 -9.14
CA SER A 210 1.20 4.78 -8.08
C SER A 210 1.06 4.10 -6.72
N ILE A 211 1.96 4.38 -5.79
CA ILE A 211 1.95 3.73 -4.47
C ILE A 211 2.05 4.79 -3.36
N LEU A 212 1.17 4.71 -2.37
CA LEU A 212 1.37 5.33 -1.06
C LEU A 212 1.76 4.21 -0.08
N LEU A 213 2.98 4.31 0.44
CA LEU A 213 3.62 3.31 1.28
C LEU A 213 3.70 3.82 2.73
N VAL A 214 3.08 3.11 3.67
CA VAL A 214 3.38 3.29 5.10
C VAL A 214 4.47 2.30 5.48
N GLU A 215 5.56 2.81 6.01
CA GLU A 215 6.67 2.00 6.50
C GLU A 215 7.36 2.68 7.70
N HIS A 216 8.01 1.87 8.50
CA HIS A 216 8.89 2.32 9.58
C HIS A 216 10.36 2.00 9.30
N ASP A 217 10.64 1.10 8.37
CA ASP A 217 11.99 0.83 7.88
C ASP A 217 12.48 1.97 6.97
N ILE A 218 13.37 2.79 7.52
CA ILE A 218 13.95 3.94 6.81
C ILE A 218 14.86 3.51 5.65
N ALA A 219 15.49 2.34 5.73
CA ALA A 219 16.33 1.84 4.65
C ALA A 219 15.48 1.51 3.42
N LEU A 220 14.36 0.80 3.59
CA LEU A 220 13.41 0.53 2.53
C LEU A 220 12.80 1.82 1.97
N VAL A 221 12.37 2.75 2.83
CA VAL A 221 11.81 4.04 2.41
C VAL A 221 12.79 4.83 1.54
N ARG A 222 14.06 4.90 1.92
CA ARG A 222 15.12 5.57 1.14
C ARG A 222 15.33 4.92 -0.23
N GLN A 223 15.22 3.61 -0.30
CA GLN A 223 15.46 2.86 -1.53
C GLN A 223 14.32 3.04 -2.55
N VAL A 224 13.07 3.11 -2.08
CA VAL A 224 11.91 3.04 -2.99
C VAL A 224 11.13 4.35 -3.10
N CYS A 225 11.10 5.21 -2.07
CA CYS A 225 10.27 6.41 -2.07
C CYS A 225 11.00 7.61 -2.69
N ARG A 226 10.32 8.29 -3.59
CA ARG A 226 10.81 9.56 -4.17
C ARG A 226 10.51 10.75 -3.26
N PHE A 227 9.39 10.72 -2.57
CA PHE A 227 8.88 11.79 -1.70
C PHE A 227 8.28 11.17 -0.44
N VAL A 228 8.42 11.84 0.69
CA VAL A 228 7.92 11.36 1.97
C VAL A 228 7.18 12.44 2.73
N TYR A 229 6.15 12.03 3.43
CA TYR A 229 5.44 12.78 4.46
C TYR A 229 5.73 12.16 5.81
N VAL A 230 6.07 12.98 6.79
CA VAL A 230 6.30 12.52 8.17
C VAL A 230 5.17 13.00 9.06
N LEU A 231 4.52 12.06 9.72
CA LEU A 231 3.41 12.29 10.61
C LEU A 231 3.86 12.11 12.06
N ASP A 232 3.43 13.03 12.94
CA ASP A 232 3.59 12.88 14.38
C ASP A 232 2.34 13.43 15.08
N PHE A 233 1.84 12.71 16.10
CA PHE A 233 0.61 13.07 16.85
C PHE A 233 -0.55 13.56 15.98
N GLY A 234 -0.81 12.89 14.85
CA GLY A 234 -1.90 13.21 13.93
C GLY A 234 -1.68 14.41 13.02
N ARG A 235 -0.49 15.00 13.00
CA ARG A 235 -0.13 16.16 12.19
C ARG A 235 1.07 15.90 11.30
N LEU A 236 1.14 16.55 10.15
CA LEU A 236 2.34 16.57 9.33
C LEU A 236 3.40 17.47 9.98
N ILE A 237 4.60 16.92 10.18
CA ILE A 237 5.76 17.65 10.70
C ILE A 237 6.83 17.87 9.65
N PHE A 238 6.77 17.14 8.53
CA PHE A 238 7.71 17.26 7.43
C PHE A 238 7.10 16.73 6.13
N GLU A 239 7.49 17.33 4.99
CA GLU A 239 7.29 16.82 3.64
C GLU A 239 8.51 17.16 2.78
N GLY A 240 8.94 16.24 1.91
CA GLY A 240 10.10 16.45 1.05
C GLY A 240 10.74 15.15 0.55
N SER A 241 11.97 15.24 0.03
CA SER A 241 12.74 14.05 -0.37
C SER A 241 13.25 13.27 0.85
N THR A 242 13.63 12.03 0.62
CA THR A 242 14.20 11.17 1.68
C THR A 242 15.50 11.74 2.23
N GLU A 243 16.34 12.40 1.43
CA GLU A 243 17.57 13.06 1.87
C GLU A 243 17.25 14.27 2.78
N GLN A 244 16.29 15.09 2.39
CA GLN A 244 15.85 16.23 3.19
C GLN A 244 15.24 15.78 4.52
N MET A 245 14.48 14.68 4.51
CA MET A 245 13.90 14.07 5.71
C MET A 245 14.97 13.68 6.72
N LEU A 246 16.04 13.00 6.30
CA LEU A 246 17.15 12.59 7.18
C LEU A 246 17.92 13.76 7.77
N ALA A 247 17.97 14.90 7.07
CA ALA A 247 18.59 16.12 7.56
C ALA A 247 17.70 16.90 8.55
N SER A 248 16.39 16.67 8.56
CA SER A 248 15.42 17.43 9.33
C SER A 248 15.55 17.22 10.83
N SER A 249 15.75 18.29 11.59
CA SER A 249 15.78 18.27 13.07
C SER A 249 14.42 17.91 13.66
N ALA A 250 13.30 18.30 13.03
CA ALA A 250 11.95 17.96 13.48
C ALA A 250 11.70 16.46 13.39
N VAL A 251 12.13 15.82 12.28
CA VAL A 251 12.02 14.37 12.10
C VAL A 251 12.89 13.63 13.13
N LYS A 252 14.15 14.04 13.30
CA LYS A 252 15.04 13.45 14.30
C LYS A 252 14.46 13.54 15.71
N ALA A 253 13.83 14.67 16.06
CA ALA A 253 13.21 14.85 17.37
C ALA A 253 12.00 13.91 17.58
N ALA A 254 11.17 13.70 16.56
CA ALA A 254 10.02 12.80 16.64
C ALA A 254 10.41 11.33 16.83
N TYR A 255 11.59 10.93 16.33
CA TYR A 255 12.13 9.58 16.45
C TYR A 255 13.16 9.40 17.58
N LEU A 256 13.44 10.41 18.40
CA LEU A 256 14.42 10.35 19.52
C LEU A 256 14.09 9.29 20.61
N GLY A 257 13.12 8.44 20.42
CA GLY A 257 12.83 7.27 21.26
C GLY A 257 12.89 5.93 20.52
N GLU A 258 13.02 5.96 19.22
CA GLU A 258 13.10 4.77 18.35
C GLU A 258 14.48 4.82 17.67
N GLY A 259 15.39 3.87 17.98
CA GLY A 259 16.82 3.88 17.59
C GLY A 259 17.13 3.96 16.10
N ASP A 260 16.17 3.65 15.23
CA ASP A 260 16.38 3.39 13.79
C ASP A 260 16.77 4.62 12.96
N VAL A 261 16.27 5.82 13.29
CA VAL A 261 16.59 7.05 12.53
C VAL A 261 17.98 7.60 12.88
N VAL A 262 18.43 7.38 14.12
CA VAL A 262 19.75 7.82 14.58
C VAL A 262 20.84 7.00 13.91
N GLU A 263 20.64 5.70 13.73
CA GLU A 263 21.59 4.80 13.07
C GLU A 263 21.67 5.06 11.55
N ALA A 264 20.54 5.25 10.87
CA ALA A 264 20.50 5.58 9.44
C ALA A 264 21.11 6.96 9.12
N ALA A 265 20.96 7.94 10.03
CA ALA A 265 21.60 9.26 9.89
C ALA A 265 23.11 9.21 10.14
N ALA A 266 23.58 8.33 11.05
CA ALA A 266 25.00 8.12 11.32
C ALA A 266 25.70 7.41 10.15
N ALA A 267 25.04 6.43 9.51
CA ALA A 267 25.55 5.75 8.31
C ALA A 267 25.66 6.68 7.09
N ALA A 268 24.77 7.68 6.97
CA ALA A 268 24.81 8.67 5.89
C ALA A 268 25.89 9.78 6.10
N GLY A 269 26.29 10.06 7.35
CA GLY A 269 27.31 11.07 7.70
C GLY A 269 28.74 10.56 7.72
N GLY A 270 28.99 9.25 7.63
CA GLY A 270 30.31 8.61 7.74
C GLY A 270 31.11 8.50 6.43
N GLY A 271 30.63 9.07 5.33
CA GLY A 271 31.22 8.96 3.98
C GLY A 271 32.15 10.11 3.56
N GLU A 272 32.42 11.10 4.41
CA GLU A 272 33.38 12.18 4.14
C GLU A 272 34.47 12.22 5.20
N SER A 273 35.55 11.46 5.00
CA SER A 273 36.86 11.68 5.62
C SER A 273 37.94 11.15 4.67
#